data_2afdb5084acc8a8e14b021a818879003
#
_entry.id   2afdb5084acc8a8e14b021a818879003
#
_cell.length_a   1.000
_cell.length_b   1.000
_cell.length_c   1.000
_cell.angle_alpha   90.00
_cell.angle_beta   90.00
_cell.angle_gamma   90.00
#
_symmetry.space_group_name_H-M   'P 1'
#
loop_
_entity.id
_entity.type
_entity.pdbx_description
1 polymer ?
#
loop_
_entity_poly.entity_id
_entity_poly.type
_entity_poly.pdbx_seq_one_letter_code
_entity_poly.pdbx_strand_id
1 'polypeptide(L)'
;IYMFINNPNAYVTTLIISGILTFVCALLAMSVPKASMIAGTLYCLFEGIFIGVLSLLAEAVVGGVVITAVLGTISVVLVVSVMYITGLVKVTQGFYRFLFMFAVGFMVCMLLLLLFSFFPVFSGLFNNFGVVLLVSIISLFLASLYLFFDLKQAQNIVESGSPKEFEWMAAFGIAYTILWIYVQILRIAVMFS
;
A
#
# COMPACT_ATOMS: atom_id res chain seq x y z
N ILE A 1 -22.27 0.81 10.38
CA ILE A 1 -22.87 1.50 9.21
C ILE A 1 -23.87 2.57 9.69
N TYR A 2 -24.86 2.25 10.55
CA TYR A 2 -25.90 3.20 11.02
C TYR A 2 -25.34 4.42 11.78
N MET A 3 -24.27 4.26 12.56
CA MET A 3 -23.58 5.37 13.28
C MET A 3 -22.91 6.38 12.34
N PHE A 4 -22.48 5.92 11.16
CA PHE A 4 -21.73 6.75 10.22
C PHE A 4 -22.63 7.65 9.36
N ILE A 5 -23.86 7.22 9.04
CA ILE A 5 -24.78 7.96 8.16
C ILE A 5 -25.22 9.30 8.77
N ASN A 6 -25.26 9.41 10.10
CA ASN A 6 -25.75 10.61 10.80
C ASN A 6 -24.66 11.60 11.30
N ASN A 7 -23.36 11.25 11.18
CA ASN A 7 -22.29 12.12 11.67
C ASN A 7 -21.08 12.16 10.70
N PRO A 8 -20.98 13.16 9.82
CA PRO A 8 -19.83 13.30 8.91
C PRO A 8 -18.50 13.43 9.66
N ASN A 9 -18.50 14.01 10.86
CA ASN A 9 -17.31 14.10 11.71
C ASN A 9 -16.81 12.73 12.18
N ALA A 10 -17.67 11.71 12.27
CA ALA A 10 -17.28 10.36 12.69
C ALA A 10 -16.37 9.68 11.67
N TYR A 11 -16.58 9.90 10.36
CA TYR A 11 -15.69 9.38 9.32
C TYR A 11 -14.27 9.94 9.45
N VAL A 12 -14.17 11.26 9.56
CA VAL A 12 -12.88 11.96 9.68
C VAL A 12 -12.14 11.51 10.93
N THR A 13 -12.85 11.44 12.06
CA THR A 13 -12.25 10.99 13.32
C THR A 13 -11.76 9.55 13.24
N THR A 14 -12.57 8.65 12.65
CA THR A 14 -12.19 7.25 12.47
C THR A 14 -10.97 7.11 11.56
N LEU A 15 -10.92 7.85 10.44
CA LEU A 15 -9.77 7.86 9.54
C LEU A 15 -8.50 8.35 10.22
N ILE A 16 -8.58 9.44 11.00
CA ILE A 16 -7.41 9.99 11.71
C ILE A 16 -6.90 9.00 12.75
N ILE A 17 -7.79 8.47 13.59
CA ILE A 17 -7.41 7.56 14.68
C ILE A 17 -6.87 6.25 14.10
N SER A 18 -7.58 5.62 13.16
CA SER A 18 -7.12 4.38 12.52
C SER A 18 -5.80 4.60 11.78
N GLY A 19 -5.63 5.70 11.05
CA GLY A 19 -4.40 6.02 10.34
C GLY A 19 -3.19 6.20 11.27
N ILE A 20 -3.36 6.89 12.41
CA ILE A 20 -2.28 7.04 13.41
C ILE A 20 -1.91 5.67 14.00
N LEU A 21 -2.91 4.86 14.40
CA LEU A 21 -2.68 3.54 14.98
C LEU A 21 -2.01 2.60 13.97
N THR A 22 -2.46 2.60 12.73
CA THR A 22 -1.86 1.87 11.62
C THR A 22 -0.40 2.25 11.43
N PHE A 23 -0.09 3.54 11.37
CA PHE A 23 1.28 4.01 11.21
C PHE A 23 2.21 3.57 12.33
N VAL A 24 1.76 3.68 13.59
CA VAL A 24 2.53 3.22 14.76
C VAL A 24 2.74 1.71 14.72
N CYS A 25 1.68 0.94 14.42
CA CYS A 25 1.78 -0.52 14.32
C CYS A 25 2.71 -0.96 13.18
N ALA A 26 2.68 -0.26 12.03
CA ALA A 26 3.58 -0.54 10.90
C ALA A 26 5.05 -0.33 11.29
N LEU A 27 5.36 0.80 11.95
CA LEU A 27 6.73 1.06 12.42
C LEU A 27 7.22 -0.01 13.40
N LEU A 28 6.38 -0.43 14.34
CA LEU A 28 6.73 -1.49 15.29
C LEU A 28 6.91 -2.85 14.60
N ALA A 29 6.03 -3.21 13.68
CA ALA A 29 6.10 -4.48 12.96
C ALA A 29 7.35 -4.60 12.07
N MET A 30 7.81 -3.48 11.49
CA MET A 30 9.01 -3.43 10.66
C MET A 30 10.31 -3.35 11.48
N SER A 31 10.29 -2.66 12.63
CA SER A 31 11.50 -2.34 13.38
C SER A 31 11.85 -3.39 14.44
N VAL A 32 10.86 -4.12 14.97
CA VAL A 32 11.05 -5.03 16.10
C VAL A 32 10.55 -6.43 15.75
N PRO A 33 11.42 -7.37 15.32
CA PRO A 33 11.00 -8.72 14.92
C PRO A 33 10.17 -9.45 15.99
N LYS A 34 10.51 -9.31 17.26
CA LYS A 34 9.76 -9.94 18.38
C LYS A 34 8.34 -9.41 18.56
N ALA A 35 8.10 -8.15 18.19
CA ALA A 35 6.78 -7.52 18.24
C ALA A 35 5.99 -7.68 16.94
N SER A 36 6.63 -8.14 15.87
CA SER A 36 6.08 -8.20 14.51
C SER A 36 4.76 -8.98 14.43
N MET A 37 4.62 -10.09 15.16
CA MET A 37 3.38 -10.86 15.21
C MET A 37 2.20 -10.01 15.73
N ILE A 38 2.36 -9.38 16.90
CA ILE A 38 1.30 -8.62 17.55
C ILE A 38 1.06 -7.31 16.79
N ALA A 39 2.13 -6.59 16.50
CA ALA A 39 2.05 -5.31 15.81
C ALA A 39 1.50 -5.47 14.38
N GLY A 40 1.91 -6.51 13.65
CA GLY A 40 1.40 -6.81 12.31
C GLY A 40 -0.09 -7.19 12.31
N THR A 41 -0.54 -7.96 13.29
CA THR A 41 -1.96 -8.29 13.45
C THR A 41 -2.80 -7.04 13.77
N LEU A 42 -2.34 -6.20 14.69
CA LEU A 42 -3.02 -4.94 15.01
C LEU A 42 -3.02 -3.98 13.82
N TYR A 43 -1.91 -3.93 13.09
CA TYR A 43 -1.85 -3.19 11.82
C TYR A 43 -2.97 -3.62 10.87
N CYS A 44 -3.10 -4.91 10.60
CA CYS A 44 -4.14 -5.41 9.68
C CYS A 44 -5.55 -5.05 10.15
N LEU A 45 -5.81 -5.04 11.47
CA LEU A 45 -7.11 -4.62 12.01
C LEU A 45 -7.37 -3.13 11.78
N PHE A 46 -6.43 -2.26 12.15
CA PHE A 46 -6.59 -0.82 12.00
C PHE A 46 -6.57 -0.36 10.55
N GLU A 47 -5.70 -0.95 9.73
CA GLU A 47 -5.67 -0.70 8.29
C GLU A 47 -6.93 -1.18 7.60
N GLY A 48 -7.49 -2.32 8.02
CA GLY A 48 -8.78 -2.81 7.53
C GLY A 48 -9.92 -1.83 7.81
N ILE A 49 -9.93 -1.19 8.99
CA ILE A 49 -10.89 -0.13 9.32
C ILE A 49 -10.64 1.10 8.43
N PHE A 50 -9.39 1.53 8.30
CA PHE A 50 -9.01 2.69 7.49
C PHE A 50 -9.40 2.51 6.02
N ILE A 51 -8.98 1.40 5.41
CA ILE A 51 -9.31 1.06 4.01
C ILE A 51 -10.81 0.84 3.85
N GLY A 52 -11.48 0.22 4.82
CA GLY A 52 -12.93 0.01 4.79
C GLY A 52 -13.70 1.32 4.71
N VAL A 53 -13.33 2.32 5.49
CA VAL A 53 -13.95 3.66 5.43
C VAL A 53 -13.63 4.34 4.10
N LEU A 54 -12.38 4.27 3.61
CA LEU A 54 -12.01 4.81 2.29
C LEU A 54 -12.82 4.15 1.16
N SER A 55 -12.98 2.83 1.23
CA SER A 55 -13.75 2.07 0.24
C SER A 55 -15.23 2.46 0.24
N LEU A 56 -15.82 2.65 1.43
CA LEU A 56 -17.20 3.12 1.55
C LEU A 56 -17.39 4.52 0.94
N LEU A 57 -16.44 5.42 1.19
CA LEU A 57 -16.48 6.76 0.60
C LEU A 57 -16.33 6.72 -0.92
N ALA A 58 -15.41 5.89 -1.43
CA ALA A 58 -15.21 5.69 -2.85
C ALA A 58 -16.45 5.10 -3.53
N GLU A 59 -17.08 4.08 -2.94
CA GLU A 59 -18.29 3.44 -3.45
C GLU A 59 -19.49 4.38 -3.44
N ALA A 60 -19.57 5.31 -2.47
CA ALA A 60 -20.62 6.32 -2.41
C ALA A 60 -20.51 7.35 -3.54
N VAL A 61 -19.30 7.61 -4.04
CA VAL A 61 -19.05 8.51 -5.18
C VAL A 61 -19.23 7.77 -6.50
N VAL A 62 -18.74 6.53 -6.58
CA VAL A 62 -18.75 5.71 -7.79
C VAL A 62 -19.15 4.29 -7.42
N GLY A 63 -20.37 3.90 -7.78
CA GLY A 63 -20.88 2.55 -7.53
C GLY A 63 -20.09 1.47 -8.29
N GLY A 64 -19.72 0.38 -7.60
CA GLY A 64 -18.99 -0.75 -8.18
C GLY A 64 -17.47 -0.58 -8.21
N VAL A 65 -16.94 0.53 -7.72
CA VAL A 65 -15.49 0.80 -7.75
C VAL A 65 -14.70 -0.12 -6.81
N VAL A 66 -15.29 -0.51 -5.68
CA VAL A 66 -14.66 -1.41 -4.71
C VAL A 66 -14.46 -2.81 -5.31
N ILE A 67 -15.47 -3.35 -5.99
CA ILE A 67 -15.37 -4.65 -6.67
C ILE A 67 -14.27 -4.60 -7.73
N THR A 68 -14.21 -3.54 -8.51
CA THR A 68 -13.16 -3.33 -9.52
C THR A 68 -11.78 -3.30 -8.89
N ALA A 69 -11.61 -2.60 -7.75
CA ALA A 69 -10.34 -2.54 -7.03
C ALA A 69 -9.92 -3.90 -6.45
N VAL A 70 -10.85 -4.66 -5.89
CA VAL A 70 -10.59 -6.01 -5.36
C VAL A 70 -10.15 -6.95 -6.49
N LEU A 71 -10.90 -7.02 -7.58
CA LEU A 71 -10.57 -7.87 -8.73
C LEU A 71 -9.23 -7.46 -9.36
N GLY A 72 -8.98 -6.17 -9.51
CA GLY A 72 -7.70 -5.66 -9.99
C GLY A 72 -6.53 -6.04 -9.09
N THR A 73 -6.70 -5.93 -7.77
CA THR A 73 -5.68 -6.32 -6.79
C THR A 73 -5.37 -7.81 -6.88
N ILE A 74 -6.41 -8.66 -6.87
CA ILE A 74 -6.23 -10.11 -7.03
C ILE A 74 -5.50 -10.44 -8.33
N SER A 75 -5.86 -9.79 -9.43
CA SER A 75 -5.22 -9.98 -10.73
C SER A 75 -3.74 -9.63 -10.70
N VAL A 76 -3.38 -8.48 -10.14
CA VAL A 76 -1.96 -8.05 -10.03
C VAL A 76 -1.17 -9.02 -9.14
N VAL A 77 -1.71 -9.38 -7.97
CA VAL A 77 -1.07 -10.31 -7.03
C VAL A 77 -0.85 -11.68 -7.67
N LEU A 78 -1.86 -12.21 -8.38
CA LEU A 78 -1.73 -13.49 -9.11
C LEU A 78 -0.65 -13.42 -10.19
N VAL A 79 -0.67 -12.38 -11.03
CA VAL A 79 0.33 -12.22 -12.10
C VAL A 79 1.73 -12.14 -11.52
N VAL A 80 1.96 -11.31 -10.50
CA VAL A 80 3.26 -11.17 -9.85
C VAL A 80 3.70 -12.49 -9.23
N SER A 81 2.81 -13.21 -8.53
CA SER A 81 3.11 -14.50 -7.90
C SER A 81 3.48 -15.58 -8.96
N VAL A 82 2.72 -15.66 -10.04
CA VAL A 82 3.02 -16.59 -11.14
C VAL A 82 4.36 -16.25 -11.79
N MET A 83 4.63 -14.98 -12.07
CA MET A 83 5.91 -14.56 -12.66
C MET A 83 7.10 -14.86 -11.73
N TYR A 84 6.89 -14.75 -10.42
CA TYR A 84 7.89 -15.11 -9.42
C TYR A 84 8.15 -16.62 -9.40
N ILE A 85 7.10 -17.44 -9.30
CA ILE A 85 7.21 -18.90 -9.22
C ILE A 85 7.80 -19.49 -10.52
N THR A 86 7.42 -18.98 -11.69
CA THR A 86 7.95 -19.43 -12.99
C THR A 86 9.38 -18.96 -13.25
N GLY A 87 9.93 -18.07 -12.39
CA GLY A 87 11.29 -17.55 -12.55
C GLY A 87 11.46 -16.58 -13.72
N LEU A 88 10.36 -16.08 -14.29
CA LEU A 88 10.39 -15.05 -15.33
C LEU A 88 11.07 -13.77 -14.85
N VAL A 89 10.86 -13.42 -13.59
CA VAL A 89 11.53 -12.31 -12.93
C VAL A 89 12.49 -12.85 -11.88
N LYS A 90 13.78 -12.63 -12.09
CA LYS A 90 14.82 -13.02 -11.14
C LYS A 90 15.14 -11.85 -10.22
N VAL A 91 14.85 -11.98 -8.93
CA VAL A 91 15.19 -10.99 -7.91
C VAL A 91 16.67 -11.12 -7.57
N THR A 92 17.51 -10.34 -8.27
CA THR A 92 18.96 -10.32 -8.15
C THR A 92 19.44 -9.11 -7.32
N GLN A 93 20.73 -9.06 -6.98
CA GLN A 93 21.35 -7.89 -6.33
C GLN A 93 21.15 -6.60 -7.15
N GLY A 94 21.16 -6.71 -8.49
CA GLY A 94 20.85 -5.57 -9.37
C GLY A 94 19.40 -5.10 -9.23
N PHE A 95 18.44 -6.03 -9.10
CA PHE A 95 17.05 -5.73 -8.85
C PHE A 95 16.86 -4.98 -7.52
N TYR A 96 17.51 -5.42 -6.42
CA TYR A 96 17.47 -4.73 -5.13
C TYR A 96 17.97 -3.29 -5.22
N ARG A 97 19.11 -3.08 -5.89
CA ARG A 97 19.68 -1.72 -6.09
C ARG A 97 18.74 -0.85 -6.90
N PHE A 98 18.20 -1.37 -8.00
CA PHE A 98 17.23 -0.66 -8.84
C PHE A 98 15.99 -0.28 -8.03
N LEU A 99 15.38 -1.24 -7.33
CA LEU A 99 14.19 -1.02 -6.51
C LEU A 99 14.43 0.05 -5.45
N PHE A 100 15.56 -0.03 -4.74
CA PHE A 100 15.93 0.94 -3.71
C PHE A 100 16.10 2.35 -4.29
N MET A 101 16.87 2.50 -5.38
CA MET A 101 17.08 3.80 -6.03
C MET A 101 15.77 4.37 -6.56
N PHE A 102 14.92 3.53 -7.15
CA PHE A 102 13.63 3.94 -7.67
C PHE A 102 12.68 4.38 -6.54
N ALA A 103 12.64 3.64 -5.44
CA ALA A 103 11.84 3.98 -4.27
C ALA A 103 12.29 5.30 -3.61
N VAL A 104 13.61 5.49 -3.45
CA VAL A 104 14.16 6.74 -2.91
C VAL A 104 13.85 7.91 -3.84
N GLY A 105 14.04 7.74 -5.15
CA GLY A 105 13.70 8.76 -6.14
C GLY A 105 12.21 9.13 -6.11
N PHE A 106 11.33 8.13 -6.03
CA PHE A 106 9.90 8.34 -5.90
C PHE A 106 9.54 9.05 -4.58
N MET A 107 10.15 8.67 -3.46
CA MET A 107 9.96 9.31 -2.17
C MET A 107 10.39 10.78 -2.19
N VAL A 108 11.55 11.08 -2.78
CA VAL A 108 12.03 12.46 -2.95
C VAL A 108 11.06 13.25 -3.83
N CYS A 109 10.57 12.67 -4.92
CA CYS A 109 9.58 13.30 -5.78
C CYS A 109 8.29 13.63 -4.99
N MET A 110 7.78 12.70 -4.17
CA MET A 110 6.61 12.91 -3.32
C MET A 110 6.84 14.02 -2.28
N LEU A 111 8.02 14.05 -1.65
CA LEU A 111 8.39 15.12 -0.71
C LEU A 111 8.45 16.49 -1.39
N LEU A 112 9.03 16.57 -2.59
CA LEU A 112 9.05 17.81 -3.37
C LEU A 112 7.64 18.26 -3.74
N LEU A 113 6.78 17.34 -4.21
CA LEU A 113 5.38 17.65 -4.49
C LEU A 113 4.69 18.18 -3.22
N LEU A 114 4.89 17.51 -2.07
CA LEU A 114 4.34 17.95 -0.79
C LEU A 114 4.81 19.36 -0.44
N LEU A 115 6.11 19.64 -0.56
CA LEU A 115 6.67 20.98 -0.29
C LEU A 115 6.07 22.03 -1.24
N PHE A 116 5.92 21.71 -2.52
CA PHE A 116 5.31 22.62 -3.50
C PHE A 116 3.82 22.84 -3.22
N SER A 117 3.12 21.91 -2.55
CA SER A 117 1.70 22.09 -2.21
C SER A 117 1.44 23.27 -1.27
N PHE A 118 2.44 23.69 -0.49
CA PHE A 118 2.32 24.88 0.36
C PHE A 118 2.37 26.20 -0.40
N PHE A 119 2.80 26.17 -1.66
CA PHE A 119 2.84 27.38 -2.51
C PHE A 119 1.60 27.45 -3.39
N PRO A 120 0.79 28.53 -3.32
CA PRO A 120 -0.44 28.66 -4.10
C PRO A 120 -0.26 28.54 -5.61
N VAL A 121 0.94 28.90 -6.13
CA VAL A 121 1.28 28.82 -7.55
C VAL A 121 1.23 27.38 -8.07
N PHE A 122 1.52 26.39 -7.22
CA PHE A 122 1.56 24.97 -7.59
C PHE A 122 0.31 24.19 -7.18
N SER A 123 -0.69 24.85 -6.57
CA SER A 123 -1.94 24.19 -6.13
C SER A 123 -2.68 23.47 -7.25
N GLY A 124 -2.55 23.94 -8.50
CA GLY A 124 -3.13 23.32 -9.70
C GLY A 124 -2.52 21.96 -10.06
N LEU A 125 -1.29 21.65 -9.60
CA LEU A 125 -0.64 20.36 -9.90
C LEU A 125 -1.35 19.20 -9.22
N PHE A 126 -1.82 19.39 -7.98
CA PHE A 126 -2.50 18.35 -7.21
C PHE A 126 -3.92 18.05 -7.67
N ASN A 127 -4.54 19.02 -8.37
CA ASN A 127 -5.86 18.88 -8.96
C ASN A 127 -5.78 18.49 -10.43
N ASN A 128 -4.57 18.39 -11.00
CA ASN A 128 -4.40 17.99 -12.38
C ASN A 128 -4.57 16.48 -12.51
N PHE A 129 -5.62 16.05 -13.23
CA PHE A 129 -5.93 14.64 -13.48
C PHE A 129 -4.71 13.85 -13.97
N GLY A 130 -3.96 14.40 -14.95
CA GLY A 130 -2.80 13.72 -15.52
C GLY A 130 -1.68 13.50 -14.53
N VAL A 131 -1.39 14.45 -13.65
CA VAL A 131 -0.35 14.34 -12.61
C VAL A 131 -0.74 13.28 -11.58
N VAL A 132 -1.97 13.32 -11.07
CA VAL A 132 -2.46 12.36 -10.06
C VAL A 132 -2.49 10.95 -10.64
N LEU A 133 -2.95 10.80 -11.90
CA LEU A 133 -2.96 9.51 -12.59
C LEU A 133 -1.56 8.96 -12.79
N LEU A 134 -0.61 9.77 -13.27
CA LEU A 134 0.77 9.35 -13.48
C LEU A 134 1.41 8.89 -12.19
N VAL A 135 1.25 9.65 -11.11
CA VAL A 135 1.73 9.28 -9.77
C VAL A 135 1.12 7.96 -9.30
N SER A 136 -0.17 7.75 -9.51
CA SER A 136 -0.87 6.52 -9.10
C SER A 136 -0.36 5.30 -9.90
N ILE A 137 -0.13 5.44 -11.20
CA ILE A 137 0.41 4.37 -12.05
C ILE A 137 1.85 4.03 -11.63
N ILE A 138 2.70 5.03 -11.42
CA ILE A 138 4.08 4.80 -10.97
C ILE A 138 4.09 4.13 -9.59
N SER A 139 3.22 4.57 -8.67
CA SER A 139 3.08 3.99 -7.34
C SER A 139 2.59 2.53 -7.39
N LEU A 140 1.62 2.21 -8.26
CA LEU A 140 1.15 0.84 -8.48
C LEU A 140 2.26 -0.05 -9.05
N PHE A 141 3.02 0.46 -10.02
CA PHE A 141 4.17 -0.27 -10.58
C PHE A 141 5.23 -0.53 -9.51
N LEU A 142 5.56 0.48 -8.71
CA LEU A 142 6.51 0.34 -7.59
C LEU A 142 6.01 -0.68 -6.55
N ALA A 143 4.75 -0.65 -6.17
CA ALA A 143 4.16 -1.62 -5.25
C ALA A 143 4.23 -3.05 -5.82
N SER A 144 3.99 -3.23 -7.12
CA SER A 144 4.14 -4.54 -7.79
C SER A 144 5.59 -5.05 -7.75
N LEU A 145 6.59 -4.16 -7.91
CA LEU A 145 8.00 -4.52 -7.76
C LEU A 145 8.37 -4.87 -6.32
N TYR A 146 7.77 -4.16 -5.33
CA TYR A 146 7.94 -4.50 -3.92
C TYR A 146 7.37 -5.87 -3.57
N LEU A 147 6.28 -6.29 -4.19
CA LEU A 147 5.74 -7.63 -3.98
C LEU A 147 6.72 -8.74 -4.41
N PHE A 148 7.47 -8.56 -5.52
CA PHE A 148 8.56 -9.49 -5.88
C PHE A 148 9.66 -9.53 -4.80
N PHE A 149 10.00 -8.37 -4.25
CA PHE A 149 10.97 -8.26 -3.16
C PHE A 149 10.50 -9.02 -1.92
N ASP A 150 9.25 -8.80 -1.49
CA ASP A 150 8.66 -9.42 -0.31
C ASP A 150 8.59 -10.95 -0.44
N LEU A 151 8.17 -11.45 -1.62
CA LEU A 151 8.16 -12.88 -1.92
C LEU A 151 9.56 -13.49 -1.83
N LYS A 152 10.58 -12.82 -2.38
CA LYS A 152 11.96 -13.29 -2.31
C LYS A 152 12.51 -13.23 -0.88
N GLN A 153 12.18 -12.21 -0.12
CA GLN A 153 12.56 -12.10 1.28
C GLN A 153 11.93 -13.22 2.12
N ALA A 154 10.63 -13.50 1.92
CA ALA A 154 9.95 -14.60 2.59
C ALA A 154 10.60 -15.95 2.25
N GLN A 155 10.91 -16.21 0.98
CA GLN A 155 11.62 -17.40 0.56
C GLN A 155 12.98 -17.53 1.25
N ASN A 156 13.79 -16.48 1.27
CA ASN A 156 15.11 -16.49 1.89
C ASN A 156 15.04 -16.77 3.40
N ILE A 157 14.03 -16.23 4.11
CA ILE A 157 13.81 -16.47 5.54
C ILE A 157 13.49 -17.94 5.79
N VAL A 158 12.62 -18.55 4.99
CA VAL A 158 12.27 -19.97 5.09
C VAL A 158 13.49 -20.86 4.78
N GLU A 159 14.21 -20.58 3.68
CA GLU A 159 15.38 -21.37 3.26
C GLU A 159 16.54 -21.28 4.27
N SER A 160 16.69 -20.14 4.95
CA SER A 160 17.75 -19.96 5.97
C SER A 160 17.42 -20.56 7.34
N GLY A 161 16.18 -21.05 7.56
CA GLY A 161 15.73 -21.53 8.85
C GLY A 161 15.72 -20.46 9.92
N SER A 162 15.46 -19.22 9.55
CA SER A 162 15.43 -18.07 10.46
C SER A 162 14.37 -18.25 11.57
N PRO A 163 14.53 -17.59 12.74
CA PRO A 163 13.52 -17.61 13.81
C PRO A 163 12.14 -17.14 13.32
N LYS A 164 11.07 -17.69 13.93
CA LYS A 164 9.67 -17.41 13.56
C LYS A 164 9.28 -15.92 13.56
N GLU A 165 9.96 -15.12 14.36
CA GLU A 165 9.77 -13.66 14.40
C GLU A 165 10.01 -13.00 13.04
N PHE A 166 10.97 -13.50 12.26
CA PHE A 166 11.27 -13.01 10.91
C PHE A 166 10.23 -13.49 9.90
N GLU A 167 9.66 -14.68 10.08
CA GLU A 167 8.54 -15.16 9.23
C GLU A 167 7.32 -14.24 9.36
N TRP A 168 6.99 -13.82 10.60
CA TRP A 168 5.92 -12.85 10.84
C TRP A 168 6.20 -11.49 10.21
N MET A 169 7.45 -11.05 10.27
CA MET A 169 7.86 -9.79 9.64
C MET A 169 7.74 -9.86 8.11
N ALA A 170 8.10 -10.98 7.49
CA ALA A 170 7.93 -11.19 6.05
C ALA A 170 6.45 -11.26 5.65
N ALA A 171 5.63 -11.98 6.42
CA ALA A 171 4.18 -12.06 6.20
C ALA A 171 3.53 -10.67 6.29
N PHE A 172 3.96 -9.86 7.27
CA PHE A 172 3.53 -8.46 7.38
C PHE A 172 3.92 -7.64 6.15
N GLY A 173 5.16 -7.76 5.64
CA GLY A 173 5.60 -7.07 4.43
C GLY A 173 4.71 -7.36 3.23
N ILE A 174 4.43 -8.65 2.97
CA ILE A 174 3.52 -9.06 1.89
C ILE A 174 2.12 -8.47 2.07
N ALA A 175 1.55 -8.55 3.27
CA ALA A 175 0.22 -8.00 3.56
C ALA A 175 0.18 -6.48 3.32
N TYR A 176 1.20 -5.75 3.82
CA TYR A 176 1.35 -4.32 3.61
C TYR A 176 1.37 -3.95 2.13
N THR A 177 2.17 -4.66 1.34
CA THR A 177 2.31 -4.40 -0.10
C THR A 177 1.02 -4.69 -0.87
N ILE A 178 0.29 -5.76 -0.54
CA ILE A 178 -1.01 -6.08 -1.14
C ILE A 178 -2.05 -4.97 -0.85
N LEU A 179 -2.10 -4.49 0.39
CA LEU A 179 -2.99 -3.38 0.76
C LEU A 179 -2.62 -2.08 0.05
N TRP A 180 -1.33 -1.82 -0.13
CA TRP A 180 -0.86 -0.68 -0.93
C TRP A 180 -1.30 -0.78 -2.39
N ILE A 181 -1.16 -1.96 -3.03
CA ILE A 181 -1.67 -2.23 -4.39
C ILE A 181 -3.17 -1.93 -4.46
N TYR A 182 -3.95 -2.42 -3.49
CA TYR A 182 -5.39 -2.18 -3.43
C TYR A 182 -5.75 -0.69 -3.43
N VAL A 183 -5.12 0.09 -2.55
CA VAL A 183 -5.36 1.53 -2.45
C VAL A 183 -5.03 2.26 -3.76
N GLN A 184 -3.95 1.87 -4.44
CA GLN A 184 -3.59 2.49 -5.73
C GLN A 184 -4.60 2.15 -6.83
N ILE A 185 -5.06 0.89 -6.90
CA ILE A 185 -6.07 0.49 -7.89
C ILE A 185 -7.41 1.16 -7.58
N LEU A 186 -7.81 1.24 -6.30
CA LEU A 186 -9.02 1.94 -5.88
C LEU A 186 -8.97 3.42 -6.33
N ARG A 187 -7.83 4.09 -6.09
CA ARG A 187 -7.63 5.48 -6.53
C ARG A 187 -7.75 5.62 -8.04
N ILE A 188 -7.09 4.75 -8.80
CA ILE A 188 -7.14 4.76 -10.27
C ILE A 188 -8.59 4.50 -10.73
N ALA A 189 -9.28 3.52 -10.16
CA ALA A 189 -10.65 3.19 -10.53
C ALA A 189 -11.62 4.35 -10.30
N VAL A 190 -11.50 5.07 -9.17
CA VAL A 190 -12.29 6.29 -8.90
C VAL A 190 -12.00 7.40 -9.91
N MET A 191 -10.77 7.50 -10.42
CA MET A 191 -10.40 8.54 -11.38
C MET A 191 -10.97 8.32 -12.79
N PHE A 192 -11.24 7.08 -13.17
CA PHE A 192 -11.74 6.71 -14.51
C PHE A 192 -13.27 6.54 -14.57
N SER A 193 -13.95 6.72 -13.47
CA SER A 193 -15.41 6.60 -13.38
C SER A 193 -16.06 7.93 -13.21
#